data_0320c59018e3ecd9c0202217ef8a7cde
#
_entry.id   0320c59018e3ecd9c0202217ef8a7cde
#
_cell.length_a   1.000
_cell.length_b   1.000
_cell.length_c   1.000
_cell.angle_alpha   90.00
_cell.angle_beta   90.00
_cell.angle_gamma   90.00
#
_symmetry.space_group_name_H-M   'P 1'
#
loop_
_entity.id
_entity.type
_entity.pdbx_description
1 polymer ?
#
loop_
_entity_poly.entity_id
_entity_poly.type
_entity_poly.pdbx_seq_one_letter_code
_entity_poly.pdbx_strand_id
1 'polypeptide(L)'
;KNLISLERRSLARSALSFLRPRKLGDLIGQDRAISALIAKLASPYPQHVILYGPPGVGKTSAARLVLEEARKLPFSPFAKDAPFVETDGATLRWDPREITNPLLGSVHDPIYQGARRDLAEGGIPEPKLGLVTDATGGVLFIDEIGEMDALLQNKLLKVLEDKRVVFDSSYYDPNDPKVPEYVKRLFSQGAPADFILVGATTRDPDDISPALRSRCAEVFFDALTPAHIIQIVKSAARRLKCKMSDEASQIVADYTIEGRKAVGLLADAYALALNKAGALPEKGFLSVSAEDVVDAIGVARMLPNVTSKARDAAEVGKTFGLGVQSYLGSVLEIEAVTFDSREPGKGAIRMNETAGSMVKDSLFNASVTLRRLC
;
A
#
# COMPACT_ATOMS: atom_id res chain seq x y z
N LYS A 1 14.93 -25.22 -23.08
CA LYS A 1 13.72 -26.11 -23.09
C LYS A 1 13.01 -26.17 -21.73
N ASN A 2 13.74 -26.10 -20.61
CA ASN A 2 13.10 -26.16 -19.27
C ASN A 2 12.27 -24.93 -18.89
N LEU A 3 12.70 -23.73 -19.24
CA LEU A 3 11.96 -22.49 -18.92
C LEU A 3 10.58 -22.44 -19.59
N ILE A 4 10.51 -22.74 -20.89
CA ILE A 4 9.24 -22.79 -21.63
C ILE A 4 8.29 -23.88 -21.05
N SER A 5 8.85 -25.01 -20.59
CA SER A 5 8.04 -26.04 -19.94
C SER A 5 7.53 -25.64 -18.55
N LEU A 6 8.28 -24.81 -17.81
CA LEU A 6 7.88 -24.25 -16.53
C LEU A 6 6.82 -23.14 -16.70
N GLU A 7 6.95 -22.28 -17.71
CA GLU A 7 5.93 -21.28 -18.06
C GLU A 7 4.59 -21.91 -18.41
N ARG A 8 4.59 -23.08 -19.08
CA ARG A 8 3.38 -23.86 -19.37
C ARG A 8 2.74 -24.51 -18.14
N ARG A 9 3.46 -24.59 -17.02
CA ARG A 9 2.95 -25.09 -15.73
C ARG A 9 2.39 -23.99 -14.85
N SER A 10 2.01 -22.83 -15.44
CA SER A 10 1.45 -21.76 -14.63
C SER A 10 0.20 -22.26 -13.92
N LEU A 11 0.22 -22.18 -12.59
CA LEU A 11 -0.95 -22.43 -11.75
C LEU A 11 -2.05 -21.42 -12.11
N ALA A 12 -3.30 -21.83 -11.96
CA ALA A 12 -4.43 -20.94 -12.11
C ALA A 12 -4.19 -19.63 -11.34
N ARG A 13 -4.69 -18.51 -11.87
CA ARG A 13 -4.59 -17.19 -11.24
C ARG A 13 -5.09 -17.26 -9.79
N SER A 14 -4.35 -16.67 -8.86
CA SER A 14 -4.82 -16.60 -7.48
C SER A 14 -6.19 -15.93 -7.43
N ALA A 15 -7.09 -16.39 -6.54
CA ALA A 15 -8.41 -15.81 -6.38
C ALA A 15 -8.35 -14.29 -6.17
N LEU A 16 -7.40 -13.82 -5.36
CA LEU A 16 -7.17 -12.39 -5.11
C LEU A 16 -6.79 -11.62 -6.37
N SER A 17 -5.95 -12.18 -7.26
CA SER A 17 -5.61 -11.51 -8.53
C SER A 17 -6.80 -11.48 -9.49
N PHE A 18 -7.62 -12.53 -9.51
CA PHE A 18 -8.83 -12.61 -10.32
C PHE A 18 -9.89 -11.59 -9.88
N LEU A 19 -9.99 -11.36 -8.56
CA LEU A 19 -10.99 -10.49 -7.94
C LEU A 19 -10.56 -9.02 -7.83
N ARG A 20 -9.36 -8.66 -8.28
CA ARG A 20 -8.93 -7.25 -8.31
C ARG A 20 -9.90 -6.39 -9.11
N PRO A 21 -10.14 -5.12 -8.70
CA PRO A 21 -10.89 -4.14 -9.47
C PRO A 21 -10.33 -4.02 -10.90
N ARG A 22 -11.23 -3.96 -11.89
CA ARG A 22 -10.89 -3.86 -13.32
C ARG A 22 -11.26 -2.54 -13.95
N LYS A 23 -12.10 -1.75 -13.28
CA LYS A 23 -12.54 -0.41 -13.69
C LYS A 23 -12.74 0.47 -12.46
N LEU A 24 -12.70 1.78 -12.63
CA LEU A 24 -12.83 2.74 -11.52
C LEU A 24 -14.12 2.53 -10.72
N GLY A 25 -15.23 2.22 -11.37
CA GLY A 25 -16.49 1.93 -10.68
C GLY A 25 -16.51 0.66 -9.82
N ASP A 26 -15.44 -0.15 -9.86
CA ASP A 26 -15.26 -1.30 -8.96
C ASP A 26 -14.62 -0.89 -7.61
N LEU A 27 -14.09 0.33 -7.51
CA LEU A 27 -13.49 0.88 -6.30
C LEU A 27 -14.55 1.57 -5.45
N ILE A 28 -15.10 0.84 -4.51
CA ILE A 28 -16.23 1.26 -3.69
C ILE A 28 -15.76 2.14 -2.55
N GLY A 29 -16.48 3.25 -2.29
CA GLY A 29 -16.27 4.14 -1.16
C GLY A 29 -15.08 5.10 -1.29
N GLN A 30 -14.51 5.27 -2.50
CA GLN A 30 -13.33 6.10 -2.74
C GLN A 30 -13.56 7.20 -3.79
N ASP A 31 -14.79 7.60 -4.02
CA ASP A 31 -15.15 8.51 -5.13
C ASP A 31 -14.39 9.84 -5.07
N ARG A 32 -14.21 10.42 -3.88
CA ARG A 32 -13.46 11.67 -3.68
C ARG A 32 -11.98 11.50 -4.00
N ALA A 33 -11.36 10.44 -3.48
CA ALA A 33 -9.95 10.15 -3.71
C ALA A 33 -9.68 9.86 -5.19
N ILE A 34 -10.55 9.09 -5.84
CA ILE A 34 -10.46 8.79 -7.27
C ILE A 34 -10.58 10.07 -8.10
N SER A 35 -11.57 10.92 -7.82
CA SER A 35 -11.75 12.19 -8.53
C SER A 35 -10.55 13.11 -8.36
N ALA A 36 -9.99 13.20 -7.15
CA ALA A 36 -8.77 13.97 -6.89
C ALA A 36 -7.57 13.39 -7.66
N LEU A 37 -7.40 12.07 -7.66
CA LEU A 37 -6.31 11.40 -8.36
C LEU A 37 -6.41 11.57 -9.88
N ILE A 38 -7.61 11.47 -10.46
CA ILE A 38 -7.85 11.76 -11.87
C ILE A 38 -7.43 13.20 -12.20
N ALA A 39 -7.87 14.18 -11.40
CA ALA A 39 -7.52 15.58 -11.60
C ALA A 39 -6.00 15.83 -11.57
N LYS A 40 -5.25 15.05 -10.77
CA LYS A 40 -3.79 15.18 -10.66
C LYS A 40 -3.04 14.46 -11.76
N LEU A 41 -3.45 13.27 -12.15
CA LEU A 41 -2.75 12.44 -13.15
C LEU A 41 -3.21 12.70 -14.59
N ALA A 42 -4.52 12.86 -14.81
CA ALA A 42 -5.08 12.97 -16.15
C ALA A 42 -5.08 14.39 -16.71
N SER A 43 -4.43 15.34 -16.05
CA SER A 43 -4.28 16.73 -16.54
C SER A 43 -3.17 16.81 -17.62
N PRO A 44 -3.14 17.89 -18.44
CA PRO A 44 -2.00 18.15 -19.34
C PRO A 44 -0.65 18.30 -18.60
N TYR A 45 -0.71 18.61 -17.32
CA TYR A 45 0.45 18.79 -16.43
C TYR A 45 0.31 17.87 -15.22
N PRO A 46 0.59 16.56 -15.36
CA PRO A 46 0.43 15.62 -14.28
C PRO A 46 1.39 15.92 -13.12
N GLN A 47 0.93 15.64 -11.91
CA GLN A 47 1.68 15.89 -10.67
C GLN A 47 2.11 14.58 -10.05
N HIS A 48 3.26 14.59 -9.35
CA HIS A 48 3.59 13.51 -8.43
C HIS A 48 2.58 13.47 -7.29
N VAL A 49 2.22 12.28 -6.81
CA VAL A 49 1.16 12.10 -5.82
C VAL A 49 1.58 11.14 -4.73
N ILE A 50 1.22 11.44 -3.48
CA ILE A 50 1.27 10.48 -2.38
C ILE A 50 -0.17 10.11 -1.99
N LEU A 51 -0.46 8.83 -1.95
CA LEU A 51 -1.74 8.26 -1.57
C LEU A 51 -1.68 7.80 -0.12
N TYR A 52 -2.40 8.46 0.75
CA TYR A 52 -2.51 8.13 2.17
C TYR A 52 -3.76 7.32 2.44
N GLY A 53 -3.74 6.48 3.45
CA GLY A 53 -4.92 5.80 3.95
C GLY A 53 -4.68 4.36 4.40
N PRO A 54 -5.68 3.71 5.01
CA PRO A 54 -5.59 2.37 5.57
C PRO A 54 -5.16 1.31 4.54
N PRO A 55 -4.68 0.15 4.99
CA PRO A 55 -4.40 -0.97 4.10
C PRO A 55 -5.69 -1.50 3.45
N GLY A 56 -5.58 -2.04 2.24
CA GLY A 56 -6.69 -2.74 1.57
C GLY A 56 -7.83 -1.86 1.04
N VAL A 57 -7.73 -0.52 1.07
CA VAL A 57 -8.75 0.41 0.56
C VAL A 57 -8.70 0.63 -0.96
N GLY A 58 -7.68 0.10 -1.65
CA GLY A 58 -7.60 0.13 -3.11
C GLY A 58 -6.64 1.14 -3.72
N LYS A 59 -5.69 1.74 -2.95
CA LYS A 59 -4.71 2.73 -3.42
C LYS A 59 -3.98 2.31 -4.71
N THR A 60 -3.36 1.13 -4.71
CA THR A 60 -2.63 0.58 -5.87
C THR A 60 -3.53 0.37 -7.09
N SER A 61 -4.76 -0.16 -6.86
CA SER A 61 -5.73 -0.37 -7.94
C SER A 61 -6.22 0.95 -8.53
N ALA A 62 -6.43 1.97 -7.69
CA ALA A 62 -6.83 3.31 -8.13
C ALA A 62 -5.75 3.94 -9.02
N ALA A 63 -4.47 3.93 -8.59
CA ALA A 63 -3.36 4.48 -9.37
C ALA A 63 -3.27 3.85 -10.76
N ARG A 64 -3.37 2.52 -10.84
CA ARG A 64 -3.33 1.78 -12.11
C ARG A 64 -4.50 2.11 -13.02
N LEU A 65 -5.73 2.08 -12.48
CA LEU A 65 -6.94 2.32 -13.27
C LEU A 65 -7.06 3.78 -13.71
N VAL A 66 -6.60 4.73 -12.89
CA VAL A 66 -6.56 6.14 -13.29
C VAL A 66 -5.57 6.37 -14.43
N LEU A 67 -4.40 5.73 -14.43
CA LEU A 67 -3.48 5.79 -15.59
C LEU A 67 -4.14 5.19 -16.84
N GLU A 68 -4.85 4.06 -16.71
CA GLU A 68 -5.58 3.46 -17.84
C GLU A 68 -6.64 4.40 -18.42
N GLU A 69 -7.34 5.16 -17.59
CA GLU A 69 -8.26 6.20 -18.07
C GLU A 69 -7.50 7.41 -18.64
N ALA A 70 -6.42 7.86 -18.00
CA ALA A 70 -5.62 8.98 -18.50
C ALA A 70 -5.07 8.72 -19.91
N ARG A 71 -4.63 7.50 -20.22
CA ARG A 71 -4.16 7.10 -21.57
C ARG A 71 -5.21 7.26 -22.67
N LYS A 72 -6.49 7.33 -22.33
CA LYS A 72 -7.62 7.49 -23.29
C LYS A 72 -7.95 8.94 -23.57
N LEU A 73 -7.47 9.86 -22.72
CA LEU A 73 -7.83 11.27 -22.81
C LEU A 73 -6.94 12.00 -23.82
N PRO A 74 -7.50 12.79 -24.74
CA PRO A 74 -6.72 13.43 -25.82
C PRO A 74 -5.79 14.53 -25.32
N PHE A 75 -6.04 15.08 -24.14
CA PHE A 75 -5.21 16.13 -23.53
C PHE A 75 -4.21 15.59 -22.51
N SER A 76 -4.21 14.30 -22.23
CA SER A 76 -3.26 13.67 -21.32
C SER A 76 -1.91 13.48 -22.01
N PRO A 77 -0.78 13.73 -21.33
CA PRO A 77 0.54 13.52 -21.90
C PRO A 77 0.95 12.04 -21.97
N PHE A 78 0.20 11.15 -21.32
CA PHE A 78 0.51 9.72 -21.32
C PHE A 78 0.16 9.09 -22.67
N ALA A 79 1.15 8.43 -23.27
CA ALA A 79 0.93 7.61 -24.46
C ALA A 79 0.01 6.40 -24.14
N LYS A 80 -0.56 5.79 -25.18
CA LYS A 80 -1.44 4.63 -25.02
C LYS A 80 -0.76 3.43 -24.34
N ASP A 81 0.53 3.29 -24.51
CA ASP A 81 1.42 2.27 -23.97
C ASP A 81 2.26 2.75 -22.79
N ALA A 82 1.98 3.95 -22.25
CA ALA A 82 2.69 4.50 -21.10
C ALA A 82 2.86 3.44 -19.98
N PRO A 83 4.07 3.17 -19.47
CA PRO A 83 4.28 2.10 -18.51
C PRO A 83 3.66 2.39 -17.15
N PHE A 84 3.24 1.34 -16.42
CA PHE A 84 2.93 1.35 -15.00
C PHE A 84 3.91 0.40 -14.32
N VAL A 85 4.96 0.95 -13.74
CA VAL A 85 5.99 0.19 -13.03
C VAL A 85 5.67 0.21 -11.55
N GLU A 86 5.53 -0.97 -10.94
CA GLU A 86 5.14 -1.16 -9.54
C GLU A 86 6.30 -1.76 -8.74
N THR A 87 6.59 -1.18 -7.60
CA THR A 87 7.58 -1.70 -6.64
C THR A 87 7.12 -1.44 -5.21
N ASP A 88 7.79 -2.09 -4.25
CA ASP A 88 7.51 -1.97 -2.81
C ASP A 88 8.68 -1.26 -2.13
N GLY A 89 8.41 -0.13 -1.48
CA GLY A 89 9.40 0.68 -0.76
C GLY A 89 10.09 -0.08 0.38
N ALA A 90 9.39 -1.01 1.03
CA ALA A 90 9.96 -1.82 2.10
C ALA A 90 11.03 -2.81 1.60
N THR A 91 10.98 -3.21 0.33
CA THR A 91 11.96 -4.10 -0.28
C THR A 91 13.14 -3.37 -0.91
N LEU A 92 13.00 -2.06 -1.16
CA LEU A 92 14.05 -1.24 -1.72
C LEU A 92 15.07 -0.88 -0.65
N ARG A 93 16.28 -1.44 -0.76
CA ARG A 93 17.39 -1.15 0.14
C ARG A 93 18.50 -0.41 -0.60
N TRP A 94 19.12 0.51 0.09
CA TRP A 94 20.34 1.15 -0.36
C TRP A 94 21.52 0.20 -0.17
N ASP A 95 22.23 -0.12 -1.26
CA ASP A 95 23.52 -0.83 -1.21
C ASP A 95 24.64 0.22 -1.31
N PRO A 96 25.47 0.38 -0.25
CA PRO A 96 26.59 1.32 -0.26
C PRO A 96 27.62 1.03 -1.37
N ARG A 97 27.65 -0.20 -1.86
CA ARG A 97 28.56 -0.60 -2.95
C ARG A 97 27.99 -0.29 -4.33
N GLU A 98 26.73 0.17 -4.41
CA GLU A 98 25.99 0.46 -5.64
C GLU A 98 25.93 -0.70 -6.66
N ILE A 99 26.29 -1.92 -6.23
CA ILE A 99 26.36 -3.10 -7.10
C ILE A 99 24.96 -3.52 -7.57
N THR A 100 23.97 -3.35 -6.71
CA THR A 100 22.57 -3.67 -7.03
C THR A 100 21.63 -2.57 -6.52
N ASN A 101 21.22 -1.69 -7.40
CA ASN A 101 20.17 -0.72 -7.10
C ASN A 101 19.02 -0.90 -8.09
N PRO A 102 18.01 -1.72 -7.76
CA PRO A 102 16.93 -2.01 -8.68
C PRO A 102 16.11 -0.76 -9.04
N LEU A 103 16.04 0.23 -8.15
CA LEU A 103 15.25 1.44 -8.40
C LEU A 103 15.94 2.36 -9.42
N LEU A 104 17.19 2.73 -9.16
CA LEU A 104 17.92 3.72 -9.97
C LEU A 104 18.75 3.08 -11.08
N GLY A 105 19.08 1.82 -10.91
CA GLY A 105 20.08 1.14 -11.73
C GLY A 105 21.46 1.16 -11.07
N SER A 106 22.40 0.50 -11.68
CA SER A 106 23.75 0.30 -11.14
C SER A 106 24.79 0.25 -12.26
N VAL A 107 26.06 0.40 -11.91
CA VAL A 107 27.17 0.15 -12.82
C VAL A 107 27.90 -1.10 -12.38
N HIS A 108 28.05 -2.05 -13.27
CA HIS A 108 28.85 -3.24 -13.05
C HIS A 108 30.23 -3.03 -13.62
N ASP A 109 31.17 -2.74 -12.74
CA ASP A 109 32.58 -2.60 -13.12
C ASP A 109 33.14 -3.95 -13.60
N PRO A 110 34.16 -3.95 -14.48
CA PRO A 110 34.68 -5.17 -15.10
C PRO A 110 35.19 -6.24 -14.12
N ILE A 111 35.58 -5.80 -12.93
CA ILE A 111 36.07 -6.69 -11.85
C ILE A 111 34.96 -7.40 -11.06
N TYR A 112 33.69 -6.99 -11.22
CA TYR A 112 32.58 -7.60 -10.50
C TYR A 112 31.99 -8.79 -11.26
N GLN A 113 31.66 -9.83 -10.50
CA GLN A 113 30.92 -10.99 -11.05
C GLN A 113 29.54 -10.54 -11.56
N GLY A 114 29.26 -10.85 -12.82
CA GLY A 114 27.95 -10.56 -13.46
C GLY A 114 27.97 -9.47 -14.52
N ALA A 115 29.12 -8.81 -14.78
CA ALA A 115 29.31 -8.01 -15.99
C ALA A 115 29.25 -8.92 -17.25
N ARG A 116 28.77 -8.36 -18.36
CA ARG A 116 28.80 -9.08 -19.65
C ARG A 116 30.24 -9.42 -20.02
N ARG A 117 30.45 -10.66 -20.43
CA ARG A 117 31.80 -11.19 -20.67
C ARG A 117 32.60 -10.37 -21.70
N ASP A 118 31.93 -9.96 -22.77
CA ASP A 118 32.52 -9.13 -23.84
C ASP A 118 32.97 -7.75 -23.34
N LEU A 119 32.21 -7.12 -22.44
CA LEU A 119 32.56 -5.85 -21.82
C LEU A 119 33.61 -6.02 -20.71
N ALA A 120 33.46 -7.06 -19.88
CA ALA A 120 34.40 -7.33 -18.80
C ALA A 120 35.81 -7.65 -19.32
N GLU A 121 35.93 -8.47 -20.39
CA GLU A 121 37.20 -8.76 -21.06
C GLU A 121 37.81 -7.50 -21.73
N GLY A 122 36.96 -6.55 -22.16
CA GLY A 122 37.38 -5.23 -22.65
C GLY A 122 37.74 -4.20 -21.60
N GLY A 123 37.50 -4.49 -20.30
CA GLY A 123 37.70 -3.51 -19.23
C GLY A 123 36.65 -2.42 -19.17
N ILE A 124 35.47 -2.62 -19.78
CA ILE A 124 34.41 -1.62 -19.94
C ILE A 124 33.34 -1.81 -18.87
N PRO A 125 32.97 -0.74 -18.10
CA PRO A 125 31.88 -0.82 -17.13
C PRO A 125 30.53 -0.96 -17.82
N GLU A 126 29.65 -1.83 -17.30
CA GLU A 126 28.31 -2.06 -17.84
C GLU A 126 27.24 -1.34 -17.01
N PRO A 127 26.60 -0.27 -17.53
CA PRO A 127 25.47 0.35 -16.87
C PRO A 127 24.22 -0.53 -17.01
N LYS A 128 23.55 -0.81 -15.88
CA LYS A 128 22.25 -1.46 -15.81
C LYS A 128 21.17 -0.46 -15.46
N LEU A 129 20.14 -0.40 -16.27
CA LEU A 129 19.02 0.52 -16.07
C LEU A 129 18.13 0.03 -14.91
N GLY A 130 17.53 1.00 -14.18
CA GLY A 130 16.65 0.74 -13.08
C GLY A 130 15.17 1.00 -13.40
N LEU A 131 14.30 0.73 -12.43
CA LEU A 131 12.84 0.87 -12.55
C LEU A 131 12.42 2.31 -12.91
N VAL A 132 13.17 3.33 -12.48
CA VAL A 132 12.90 4.73 -12.86
C VAL A 132 13.02 4.95 -14.36
N THR A 133 13.95 4.26 -15.01
CA THR A 133 14.09 4.31 -16.47
C THR A 133 12.97 3.53 -17.16
N ASP A 134 12.61 2.36 -16.63
CA ASP A 134 11.50 1.55 -17.15
C ASP A 134 10.15 2.29 -17.04
N ALA A 135 10.02 3.19 -16.07
CA ALA A 135 8.82 4.00 -15.85
C ALA A 135 8.76 5.26 -16.75
N THR A 136 9.79 5.53 -17.56
CA THR A 136 9.85 6.74 -18.40
C THR A 136 8.63 6.86 -19.30
N GLY A 137 8.02 8.04 -19.32
CA GLY A 137 6.78 8.33 -20.06
C GLY A 137 5.50 7.79 -19.42
N GLY A 138 5.59 7.21 -18.23
CA GLY A 138 4.47 6.61 -17.49
C GLY A 138 4.47 6.92 -16.01
N VAL A 139 4.09 5.93 -15.22
CA VAL A 139 3.97 6.03 -13.76
C VAL A 139 4.90 5.03 -13.08
N LEU A 140 5.69 5.52 -12.13
CA LEU A 140 6.36 4.72 -11.12
C LEU A 140 5.50 4.70 -9.86
N PHE A 141 4.95 3.53 -9.54
CA PHE A 141 4.17 3.30 -8.32
C PHE A 141 5.05 2.64 -7.27
N ILE A 142 5.17 3.29 -6.11
CA ILE A 142 5.91 2.77 -4.96
C ILE A 142 4.92 2.53 -3.82
N ASP A 143 4.62 1.26 -3.54
CA ASP A 143 3.82 0.89 -2.36
C ASP A 143 4.68 1.06 -1.11
N GLU A 144 4.07 1.44 0.00
CA GLU A 144 4.73 1.75 1.27
C GLU A 144 5.98 2.64 1.10
N ILE A 145 5.82 3.76 0.38
CA ILE A 145 6.92 4.69 0.10
C ILE A 145 7.57 5.25 1.37
N GLY A 146 6.82 5.32 2.48
CA GLY A 146 7.33 5.74 3.78
C GLY A 146 8.31 4.76 4.43
N GLU A 147 8.36 3.49 3.96
CA GLU A 147 9.31 2.48 4.45
C GLU A 147 10.63 2.50 3.68
N MET A 148 10.73 3.28 2.62
CA MET A 148 11.93 3.35 1.79
C MET A 148 13.08 4.02 2.54
N ASP A 149 14.30 3.50 2.35
CA ASP A 149 15.52 4.06 2.92
C ASP A 149 15.68 5.57 2.59
N ALA A 150 16.08 6.38 3.59
CA ALA A 150 16.17 7.83 3.45
C ALA A 150 17.19 8.28 2.39
N LEU A 151 18.29 7.56 2.23
CA LEU A 151 19.30 7.87 1.20
C LEU A 151 18.72 7.61 -0.19
N LEU A 152 17.96 6.53 -0.33
CA LEU A 152 17.30 6.20 -1.59
C LEU A 152 16.19 7.20 -1.91
N GLN A 153 15.43 7.66 -0.91
CA GLN A 153 14.47 8.76 -1.07
C GLN A 153 15.14 10.02 -1.61
N ASN A 154 16.28 10.43 -1.04
CA ASN A 154 17.01 11.63 -1.48
C ASN A 154 17.51 11.49 -2.92
N LYS A 155 18.01 10.31 -3.31
CA LYS A 155 18.44 10.06 -4.70
C LYS A 155 17.23 10.07 -5.65
N LEU A 156 16.09 9.50 -5.25
CA LEU A 156 14.86 9.56 -6.03
C LEU A 156 14.40 11.00 -6.25
N LEU A 157 14.45 11.85 -5.21
CA LEU A 157 14.11 13.26 -5.32
C LEU A 157 14.97 13.99 -6.38
N LYS A 158 16.27 13.69 -6.43
CA LYS A 158 17.16 14.23 -7.45
C LYS A 158 16.75 13.77 -8.85
N VAL A 159 16.40 12.50 -9.02
CA VAL A 159 15.92 11.98 -10.31
C VAL A 159 14.63 12.65 -10.76
N LEU A 160 13.70 12.95 -9.83
CA LEU A 160 12.46 13.68 -10.15
C LEU A 160 12.72 15.11 -10.66
N GLU A 161 13.77 15.75 -10.16
CA GLU A 161 14.19 17.09 -10.62
C GLU A 161 14.92 17.05 -11.96
N ASP A 162 15.94 16.17 -12.07
CA ASP A 162 16.82 16.10 -13.24
C ASP A 162 16.19 15.34 -14.41
N LYS A 163 15.17 14.49 -14.14
CA LYS A 163 14.52 13.59 -15.08
C LYS A 163 15.49 12.63 -15.77
N ARG A 164 16.61 12.36 -15.10
CA ARG A 164 17.69 11.50 -15.57
C ARG A 164 18.40 10.83 -14.39
N VAL A 165 18.96 9.65 -14.66
CA VAL A 165 19.89 8.97 -13.76
C VAL A 165 21.29 9.07 -14.35
N VAL A 166 22.21 9.65 -13.59
CA VAL A 166 23.62 9.75 -13.98
C VAL A 166 24.35 8.52 -13.44
N PHE A 167 25.15 7.90 -14.30
CA PHE A 167 26.06 6.82 -13.95
C PHE A 167 27.48 7.34 -13.81
N ASP A 168 28.23 6.77 -12.87
CA ASP A 168 29.63 7.08 -12.65
C ASP A 168 30.41 5.78 -12.42
N SER A 169 31.64 5.71 -12.96
CA SER A 169 32.56 4.60 -12.74
C SER A 169 33.99 5.06 -12.97
N SER A 170 34.87 4.67 -12.07
CA SER A 170 36.31 4.91 -12.19
C SER A 170 36.96 4.16 -13.37
N TYR A 171 36.27 3.18 -13.92
CA TYR A 171 36.75 2.38 -15.06
C TYR A 171 36.27 2.92 -16.42
N TYR A 172 35.45 3.98 -16.43
CA TYR A 172 34.96 4.56 -17.68
C TYR A 172 35.96 5.54 -18.28
N ASP A 173 36.44 5.24 -19.50
CA ASP A 173 37.21 6.17 -20.33
C ASP A 173 36.38 6.58 -21.55
N PRO A 174 35.99 7.86 -21.68
CA PRO A 174 35.24 8.36 -22.85
C PRO A 174 35.99 8.26 -24.16
N ASN A 175 37.34 8.22 -24.11
CA ASN A 175 38.22 8.21 -25.30
C ASN A 175 38.53 6.80 -25.79
N ASP A 176 38.18 5.74 -25.00
CA ASP A 176 38.44 4.38 -25.46
C ASP A 176 37.54 4.03 -26.64
N PRO A 177 38.13 3.68 -27.81
CA PRO A 177 37.39 3.33 -29.02
C PRO A 177 36.61 2.01 -28.88
N LYS A 178 36.95 1.17 -27.89
CA LYS A 178 36.25 -0.09 -27.63
C LYS A 178 34.92 0.11 -26.89
N VAL A 179 34.71 1.26 -26.25
CA VAL A 179 33.46 1.54 -25.52
C VAL A 179 32.32 1.75 -26.50
N PRO A 180 31.25 0.93 -26.44
CA PRO A 180 30.07 1.07 -27.28
C PRO A 180 29.41 2.44 -27.15
N GLU A 181 28.86 2.96 -28.26
CA GLU A 181 28.24 4.30 -28.31
C GLU A 181 27.09 4.46 -27.27
N TYR A 182 26.30 3.42 -27.06
CA TYR A 182 25.21 3.47 -26.05
C TYR A 182 25.75 3.62 -24.63
N VAL A 183 26.90 3.03 -24.31
CA VAL A 183 27.56 3.17 -22.99
C VAL A 183 28.07 4.60 -22.84
N LYS A 184 28.77 5.15 -23.86
CA LYS A 184 29.22 6.55 -23.89
C LYS A 184 28.06 7.52 -23.64
N ARG A 185 26.92 7.27 -24.30
CA ARG A 185 25.72 8.10 -24.13
C ARG A 185 25.15 8.02 -22.71
N LEU A 186 25.11 6.84 -22.11
CA LEU A 186 24.61 6.65 -20.72
C LEU A 186 25.50 7.35 -19.69
N PHE A 187 26.82 7.29 -19.85
CA PHE A 187 27.74 7.99 -18.95
C PHE A 187 27.74 9.50 -19.16
N SER A 188 27.64 9.98 -20.42
CA SER A 188 27.68 11.41 -20.73
C SER A 188 26.36 12.14 -20.48
N GLN A 189 25.22 11.51 -20.80
CA GLN A 189 23.90 12.13 -20.78
C GLN A 189 22.99 11.57 -19.65
N GLY A 190 23.36 10.45 -19.04
CA GLY A 190 22.51 9.70 -18.11
C GLY A 190 21.37 8.94 -18.80
N ALA A 191 20.74 8.01 -18.07
CA ALA A 191 19.54 7.34 -18.53
C ALA A 191 18.30 8.22 -18.34
N PRO A 192 17.34 8.20 -19.28
CA PRO A 192 16.09 8.94 -19.15
C PRO A 192 15.27 8.39 -17.98
N ALA A 193 14.63 9.29 -17.21
CA ALA A 193 13.80 8.97 -16.08
C ALA A 193 12.70 10.04 -15.89
N ASP A 194 11.99 10.38 -16.98
CA ASP A 194 10.86 11.31 -16.93
C ASP A 194 9.57 10.53 -16.73
N PHE A 195 9.12 10.43 -15.49
CA PHE A 195 7.95 9.69 -15.05
C PHE A 195 7.16 10.47 -14.00
N ILE A 196 5.93 10.07 -13.75
CA ILE A 196 5.15 10.56 -12.61
C ILE A 196 5.27 9.56 -11.46
N LEU A 197 5.72 10.05 -10.29
CA LEU A 197 5.75 9.28 -9.07
C LEU A 197 4.35 9.21 -8.45
N VAL A 198 3.90 8.00 -8.14
CA VAL A 198 2.73 7.77 -7.28
C VAL A 198 3.19 6.89 -6.11
N GLY A 199 3.35 7.51 -4.95
CA GLY A 199 3.64 6.79 -3.70
C GLY A 199 2.35 6.39 -3.00
N ALA A 200 2.31 5.23 -2.37
CA ALA A 200 1.24 4.86 -1.44
C ALA A 200 1.84 4.58 -0.06
N THR A 201 1.11 4.89 0.99
CA THR A 201 1.55 4.64 2.37
C THR A 201 0.37 4.43 3.31
N THR A 202 0.62 3.70 4.39
CA THR A 202 -0.28 3.56 5.54
C THR A 202 0.15 4.44 6.71
N ARG A 203 1.29 5.12 6.60
CA ARG A 203 1.80 6.06 7.61
C ARG A 203 1.07 7.39 7.56
N ASP A 204 1.06 8.09 8.69
CA ASP A 204 0.55 9.46 8.76
C ASP A 204 1.47 10.43 7.99
N PRO A 205 0.95 11.56 7.48
CA PRO A 205 1.75 12.52 6.73
C PRO A 205 3.00 13.00 7.46
N ASP A 206 2.94 13.13 8.78
CA ASP A 206 4.07 13.62 9.58
C ASP A 206 5.23 12.62 9.67
N ASP A 207 4.98 11.35 9.36
CA ASP A 207 5.99 10.29 9.30
C ASP A 207 6.70 10.22 7.94
N ILE A 208 6.25 11.02 6.96
CA ILE A 208 6.82 11.05 5.62
C ILE A 208 7.79 12.22 5.48
N SER A 209 8.93 12.00 4.82
CA SER A 209 9.93 13.03 4.56
C SER A 209 9.31 14.33 4.04
N PRO A 210 9.51 15.49 4.70
CA PRO A 210 9.01 16.78 4.23
C PRO A 210 9.47 17.13 2.83
N ALA A 211 10.67 16.70 2.43
CA ALA A 211 11.21 16.93 1.11
C ALA A 211 10.42 16.19 0.01
N LEU A 212 9.94 14.99 0.30
CA LEU A 212 9.09 14.22 -0.61
C LEU A 212 7.68 14.84 -0.65
N ARG A 213 7.09 15.16 0.49
CA ARG A 213 5.76 15.80 0.59
C ARG A 213 5.67 17.11 -0.18
N SER A 214 6.71 17.95 -0.08
CA SER A 214 6.72 19.26 -0.76
C SER A 214 6.69 19.19 -2.29
N ARG A 215 7.03 18.04 -2.87
CA ARG A 215 7.06 17.79 -4.31
C ARG A 215 5.87 17.00 -4.83
N CYS A 216 5.05 16.47 -3.94
CA CYS A 216 3.92 15.61 -4.28
C CYS A 216 2.60 16.25 -3.83
N ALA A 217 1.55 16.07 -4.63
CA ALA A 217 0.20 16.32 -4.17
C ALA A 217 -0.27 15.19 -3.24
N GLU A 218 -1.05 15.51 -2.24
CA GLU A 218 -1.55 14.54 -1.27
C GLU A 218 -2.99 14.15 -1.61
N VAL A 219 -3.29 12.86 -1.58
CA VAL A 219 -4.64 12.31 -1.79
C VAL A 219 -4.92 11.28 -0.69
N PHE A 220 -6.03 11.48 0.02
CA PHE A 220 -6.41 10.65 1.15
C PHE A 220 -7.52 9.67 0.75
N PHE A 221 -7.29 8.41 1.05
CA PHE A 221 -8.26 7.33 0.91
C PHE A 221 -8.89 7.05 2.27
N ASP A 222 -10.22 7.11 2.31
CA ASP A 222 -10.97 6.90 3.53
C ASP A 222 -11.01 5.42 3.93
N ALA A 223 -11.20 5.17 5.22
CA ALA A 223 -11.50 3.85 5.74
C ALA A 223 -12.82 3.33 5.16
N LEU A 224 -12.88 2.05 4.86
CA LEU A 224 -14.10 1.42 4.35
C LEU A 224 -15.10 1.22 5.50
N THR A 225 -16.36 1.56 5.23
CA THR A 225 -17.47 1.28 6.15
C THR A 225 -17.95 -0.17 6.00
N PRO A 226 -18.67 -0.74 6.97
CA PRO A 226 -19.30 -2.06 6.84
C PRO A 226 -20.18 -2.17 5.59
N ALA A 227 -20.90 -1.11 5.23
CA ALA A 227 -21.71 -1.05 4.01
C ALA A 227 -20.84 -1.17 2.73
N HIS A 228 -19.67 -0.52 2.71
CA HIS A 228 -18.71 -0.65 1.61
C HIS A 228 -18.17 -2.07 1.50
N ILE A 229 -17.84 -2.72 2.63
CA ILE A 229 -17.37 -4.11 2.66
C ILE A 229 -18.42 -5.05 2.07
N ILE A 230 -19.70 -4.92 2.48
CA ILE A 230 -20.80 -5.72 1.94
C ILE A 230 -20.90 -5.56 0.41
N GLN A 231 -20.80 -4.33 -0.09
CA GLN A 231 -20.86 -4.07 -1.54
C GLN A 231 -19.67 -4.69 -2.28
N ILE A 232 -18.43 -4.59 -1.72
CA ILE A 232 -17.21 -5.19 -2.26
C ILE A 232 -17.37 -6.70 -2.36
N VAL A 233 -17.79 -7.35 -1.27
CA VAL A 233 -17.97 -8.81 -1.20
C VAL A 233 -19.03 -9.28 -2.18
N LYS A 234 -20.18 -8.62 -2.25
CA LYS A 234 -21.25 -8.93 -3.23
C LYS A 234 -20.79 -8.75 -4.68
N SER A 235 -19.96 -7.73 -4.95
CA SER A 235 -19.38 -7.54 -6.28
C SER A 235 -18.37 -8.65 -6.61
N ALA A 236 -17.53 -9.05 -5.66
CA ALA A 236 -16.58 -10.15 -5.79
C ALA A 236 -17.27 -11.51 -5.97
N ALA A 237 -18.36 -11.77 -5.23
CA ALA A 237 -19.17 -12.97 -5.34
C ALA A 237 -19.77 -13.14 -6.76
N ARG A 238 -20.27 -12.03 -7.34
CA ARG A 238 -20.75 -12.04 -8.74
C ARG A 238 -19.65 -12.43 -9.73
N ARG A 239 -18.39 -12.00 -9.52
CA ARG A 239 -17.24 -12.36 -10.37
C ARG A 239 -16.85 -13.83 -10.21
N LEU A 240 -16.93 -14.38 -8.99
CA LEU A 240 -16.73 -15.80 -8.73
C LEU A 240 -17.89 -16.69 -9.21
N LYS A 241 -18.97 -16.09 -9.71
CA LYS A 241 -20.20 -16.80 -10.04
C LYS A 241 -20.74 -17.61 -8.85
N CYS A 242 -20.72 -17.00 -7.66
CA CYS A 242 -21.35 -17.59 -6.48
C CYS A 242 -22.48 -16.69 -5.95
N LYS A 243 -23.46 -17.29 -5.29
CA LYS A 243 -24.50 -16.61 -4.53
C LYS A 243 -24.05 -16.54 -3.07
N MET A 244 -24.16 -15.39 -2.47
CA MET A 244 -23.86 -15.16 -1.08
C MET A 244 -25.09 -14.52 -0.42
N SER A 245 -25.48 -15.02 0.75
CA SER A 245 -26.59 -14.46 1.52
C SER A 245 -26.24 -13.08 2.09
N ASP A 246 -27.28 -12.29 2.41
CA ASP A 246 -27.06 -10.99 3.07
C ASP A 246 -26.44 -11.18 4.45
N GLU A 247 -26.85 -12.22 5.18
CA GLU A 247 -26.26 -12.60 6.46
C GLU A 247 -24.77 -12.92 6.34
N ALA A 248 -24.37 -13.76 5.37
CA ALA A 248 -22.96 -14.09 5.12
C ALA A 248 -22.14 -12.84 4.80
N SER A 249 -22.71 -11.91 4.01
CA SER A 249 -22.05 -10.63 3.68
C SER A 249 -21.89 -9.73 4.90
N GLN A 250 -22.86 -9.72 5.80
CA GLN A 250 -22.80 -8.98 7.06
C GLN A 250 -21.73 -9.54 7.99
N ILE A 251 -21.67 -10.87 8.14
CA ILE A 251 -20.63 -11.52 8.94
C ILE A 251 -19.23 -11.11 8.46
N VAL A 252 -18.97 -11.09 7.14
CA VAL A 252 -17.68 -10.62 6.62
C VAL A 252 -17.40 -9.18 7.06
N ALA A 253 -18.39 -8.29 7.00
CA ALA A 253 -18.24 -6.89 7.38
C ALA A 253 -18.02 -6.69 8.90
N ASP A 254 -18.51 -7.63 9.72
CA ASP A 254 -18.29 -7.61 11.18
C ASP A 254 -16.86 -8.01 11.55
N TYR A 255 -16.13 -8.71 10.67
CA TYR A 255 -14.78 -9.20 10.94
C TYR A 255 -13.67 -8.45 10.23
N THR A 256 -13.98 -7.61 9.26
CA THR A 256 -12.95 -6.81 8.59
C THR A 256 -13.48 -5.51 7.99
N ILE A 257 -12.63 -4.49 8.03
CA ILE A 257 -12.83 -3.19 7.35
C ILE A 257 -11.87 -3.04 6.15
N GLU A 258 -11.09 -4.08 5.83
CA GLU A 258 -10.14 -4.07 4.72
C GLU A 258 -10.72 -4.83 3.52
N GLY A 259 -10.87 -4.17 2.39
CA GLY A 259 -11.42 -4.78 1.17
C GLY A 259 -10.63 -6.01 0.69
N ARG A 260 -9.29 -6.00 0.84
CA ARG A 260 -8.44 -7.15 0.47
C ARG A 260 -8.72 -8.37 1.35
N LYS A 261 -8.84 -8.18 2.66
CA LYS A 261 -9.17 -9.26 3.61
C LYS A 261 -10.60 -9.77 3.39
N ALA A 262 -11.55 -8.87 3.13
CA ALA A 262 -12.94 -9.23 2.86
C ALA A 262 -13.06 -10.13 1.61
N VAL A 263 -12.33 -9.79 0.54
CA VAL A 263 -12.29 -10.60 -0.69
C VAL A 263 -11.56 -11.92 -0.45
N GLY A 264 -10.50 -11.92 0.37
CA GLY A 264 -9.80 -13.14 0.80
C GLY A 264 -10.74 -14.10 1.53
N LEU A 265 -11.46 -13.60 2.53
CA LEU A 265 -12.42 -14.38 3.31
C LEU A 265 -13.54 -14.96 2.45
N LEU A 266 -14.05 -14.19 1.47
CA LEU A 266 -14.99 -14.73 0.48
C LEU A 266 -14.36 -15.86 -0.35
N ALA A 267 -13.11 -15.73 -0.77
CA ALA A 267 -12.42 -16.77 -1.56
C ALA A 267 -12.24 -18.06 -0.74
N ASP A 268 -11.92 -17.93 0.54
CA ASP A 268 -11.77 -19.07 1.46
C ASP A 268 -13.13 -19.75 1.71
N ALA A 269 -14.19 -18.99 2.00
CA ALA A 269 -15.54 -19.52 2.15
C ALA A 269 -16.05 -20.18 0.86
N TYR A 270 -15.73 -19.61 -0.31
CA TYR A 270 -16.04 -20.22 -1.60
C TYR A 270 -15.34 -21.56 -1.78
N ALA A 271 -14.06 -21.66 -1.40
CA ALA A 271 -13.30 -22.91 -1.48
C ALA A 271 -13.86 -23.99 -0.55
N LEU A 272 -14.29 -23.61 0.68
CA LEU A 272 -14.95 -24.51 1.61
C LEU A 272 -16.29 -25.00 1.06
N ALA A 273 -17.13 -24.12 0.56
CA ALA A 273 -18.40 -24.46 -0.06
C ALA A 273 -18.21 -25.39 -1.29
N LEU A 274 -17.18 -25.15 -2.11
CA LEU A 274 -16.83 -25.99 -3.25
C LEU A 274 -16.40 -27.39 -2.82
N ASN A 275 -15.58 -27.48 -1.78
CA ASN A 275 -15.16 -28.76 -1.21
C ASN A 275 -16.35 -29.58 -0.65
N LYS A 276 -17.29 -28.92 0.04
CA LYS A 276 -18.51 -29.56 0.53
C LYS A 276 -19.39 -30.05 -0.64
N ALA A 277 -19.46 -29.28 -1.73
CA ALA A 277 -20.24 -29.63 -2.92
C ALA A 277 -19.59 -30.74 -3.77
N GLY A 278 -18.30 -30.97 -3.65
CA GLY A 278 -17.52 -31.98 -4.41
C GLY A 278 -17.28 -31.66 -5.87
N ALA A 279 -18.04 -30.75 -6.48
CA ALA A 279 -17.87 -30.31 -7.88
C ALA A 279 -18.45 -28.92 -8.10
N LEU A 280 -17.99 -28.24 -9.17
CA LEU A 280 -18.63 -27.02 -9.63
C LEU A 280 -20.04 -27.35 -10.18
N PRO A 281 -21.07 -26.56 -9.85
CA PRO A 281 -22.40 -26.79 -10.43
C PRO A 281 -22.35 -26.67 -11.95
N GLU A 282 -22.88 -27.66 -12.66
CA GLU A 282 -22.91 -27.65 -14.13
C GLU A 282 -23.71 -26.46 -14.69
N LYS A 283 -24.77 -26.06 -14.00
CA LYS A 283 -25.58 -24.87 -14.30
C LYS A 283 -25.84 -24.09 -13.00
N GLY A 284 -25.65 -22.77 -13.05
CA GLY A 284 -25.99 -21.88 -11.95
C GLY A 284 -24.77 -21.36 -11.17
N PHE A 285 -25.01 -21.03 -9.92
CA PHE A 285 -24.02 -20.41 -9.03
C PHE A 285 -23.81 -21.31 -7.82
N LEU A 286 -22.56 -21.46 -7.37
CA LEU A 286 -22.27 -22.07 -6.10
C LEU A 286 -22.86 -21.18 -4.98
N SER A 287 -23.52 -21.78 -4.00
CA SER A 287 -24.04 -21.04 -2.83
C SER A 287 -22.99 -21.04 -1.74
N VAL A 288 -22.67 -19.85 -1.22
CA VAL A 288 -21.83 -19.66 -0.05
C VAL A 288 -22.71 -19.23 1.09
N SER A 289 -22.82 -20.07 2.13
CA SER A 289 -23.66 -19.86 3.30
C SER A 289 -22.97 -19.01 4.37
N ALA A 290 -23.72 -18.58 5.38
CA ALA A 290 -23.17 -17.97 6.58
C ALA A 290 -22.22 -18.91 7.34
N GLU A 291 -22.55 -20.22 7.39
CA GLU A 291 -21.73 -21.25 8.00
C GLU A 291 -20.36 -21.39 7.32
N ASP A 292 -20.30 -21.36 5.98
CA ASP A 292 -19.03 -21.42 5.23
C ASP A 292 -18.13 -20.22 5.56
N VAL A 293 -18.72 -19.03 5.76
CA VAL A 293 -17.98 -17.83 6.19
C VAL A 293 -17.49 -17.97 7.63
N VAL A 294 -18.31 -18.49 8.54
CA VAL A 294 -17.91 -18.73 9.93
C VAL A 294 -16.80 -19.76 10.02
N ASP A 295 -16.88 -20.85 9.24
CA ASP A 295 -15.80 -21.84 9.13
C ASP A 295 -14.49 -21.21 8.64
N ALA A 296 -14.54 -20.38 7.57
CA ALA A 296 -13.39 -19.67 7.05
C ALA A 296 -12.77 -18.72 8.10
N ILE A 297 -13.60 -17.99 8.84
CA ILE A 297 -13.19 -17.13 9.96
C ILE A 297 -12.48 -17.93 11.03
N GLY A 298 -13.03 -19.09 11.40
CA GLY A 298 -12.46 -19.98 12.40
C GLY A 298 -11.08 -20.51 11.99
N VAL A 299 -10.93 -20.94 10.74
CA VAL A 299 -9.63 -21.37 10.17
C VAL A 299 -8.61 -20.23 10.17
N ALA A 300 -9.03 -19.04 9.79
CA ALA A 300 -8.18 -17.85 9.78
C ALA A 300 -7.92 -17.23 11.16
N ARG A 301 -8.59 -17.73 12.22
CA ARG A 301 -8.53 -17.23 13.61
C ARG A 301 -8.76 -15.71 13.68
N MET A 302 -9.69 -15.21 12.88
CA MET A 302 -10.01 -13.79 12.87
C MET A 302 -10.83 -13.43 14.11
N LEU A 303 -10.58 -12.23 14.64
CA LEU A 303 -11.39 -11.65 15.70
C LEU A 303 -12.41 -10.67 15.11
N PRO A 304 -13.62 -10.61 15.66
CA PRO A 304 -14.62 -9.65 15.20
C PRO A 304 -14.14 -8.21 15.43
N ASN A 305 -14.53 -7.33 14.54
CA ASN A 305 -14.36 -5.90 14.70
C ASN A 305 -15.39 -5.40 15.71
N VAL A 306 -15.01 -5.44 16.97
CA VAL A 306 -15.93 -5.05 18.08
C VAL A 306 -16.10 -3.53 18.01
N THR A 307 -17.26 -3.09 17.57
CA THR A 307 -17.69 -1.71 17.79
C THR A 307 -18.21 -1.62 19.23
N SER A 308 -17.41 -1.03 20.12
CA SER A 308 -17.88 -0.71 21.48
C SER A 308 -19.11 0.17 21.36
N LYS A 309 -20.24 -0.30 21.91
CA LYS A 309 -21.47 0.48 21.97
C LYS A 309 -21.52 1.19 23.32
N ALA A 310 -22.07 2.40 23.32
CA ALA A 310 -22.42 3.08 24.56
C ALA A 310 -23.38 2.18 25.36
N ARG A 311 -23.23 2.15 26.69
CA ARG A 311 -24.15 1.43 27.58
C ARG A 311 -25.41 2.23 27.77
N ASP A 312 -26.54 1.58 28.04
CA ASP A 312 -27.84 2.24 28.25
C ASP A 312 -27.88 3.06 29.55
N ALA A 313 -26.98 2.80 30.50
CA ALA A 313 -26.89 3.53 31.75
C ALA A 313 -25.46 4.05 31.99
N ALA A 314 -25.39 5.24 32.62
CA ALA A 314 -24.12 5.79 33.08
C ALA A 314 -23.61 5.00 34.30
N GLU A 315 -22.34 4.58 34.25
CA GLU A 315 -21.65 3.91 35.34
C GLU A 315 -20.54 4.83 35.88
N VAL A 316 -20.48 4.96 37.20
CA VAL A 316 -19.40 5.70 37.88
C VAL A 316 -18.07 4.98 37.66
N GLY A 317 -17.05 5.72 37.25
CA GLY A 317 -15.73 5.16 37.01
C GLY A 317 -15.53 4.56 35.60
N LYS A 318 -16.52 4.71 34.71
CA LYS A 318 -16.37 4.27 33.30
C LYS A 318 -16.68 5.37 32.33
N THR A 319 -15.87 5.49 31.32
CA THR A 319 -16.07 6.42 30.21
C THR A 319 -15.48 5.87 28.92
N PHE A 320 -15.90 6.44 27.78
CA PHE A 320 -15.34 6.08 26.49
C PHE A 320 -14.43 7.21 26.02
N GLY A 321 -13.19 6.85 25.67
CA GLY A 321 -12.25 7.71 24.98
C GLY A 321 -12.32 7.45 23.46
N LEU A 322 -12.16 8.50 22.68
CA LEU A 322 -12.02 8.42 21.24
C LEU A 322 -10.53 8.46 20.90
N GLY A 323 -10.06 7.48 20.14
CA GLY A 323 -8.71 7.39 19.63
C GLY A 323 -8.69 7.36 18.11
N VAL A 324 -7.58 7.77 17.50
CA VAL A 324 -7.31 7.62 16.07
C VAL A 324 -5.98 6.90 15.93
N GLN A 325 -5.96 5.85 15.13
CA GLN A 325 -4.75 5.12 14.78
C GLN A 325 -4.78 4.78 13.30
N SER A 326 -3.75 5.18 12.57
CA SER A 326 -3.59 4.84 11.14
C SER A 326 -4.86 5.09 10.30
N TYR A 327 -5.45 6.29 10.43
CA TYR A 327 -6.69 6.72 9.76
C TYR A 327 -7.98 6.02 10.22
N LEU A 328 -7.92 5.24 11.28
CA LEU A 328 -9.08 4.56 11.85
C LEU A 328 -9.43 5.17 13.20
N GLY A 329 -10.71 5.51 13.36
CA GLY A 329 -11.27 5.85 14.66
C GLY A 329 -11.44 4.61 15.52
N SER A 330 -11.07 4.69 16.78
CA SER A 330 -11.30 3.64 17.77
C SER A 330 -12.00 4.20 18.99
N VAL A 331 -12.80 3.36 19.63
CA VAL A 331 -13.43 3.67 20.92
C VAL A 331 -12.72 2.85 21.97
N LEU A 332 -12.16 3.53 22.97
CA LEU A 332 -11.46 2.91 24.09
C LEU A 332 -12.34 3.01 25.33
N GLU A 333 -12.61 1.90 26.00
CA GLU A 333 -13.24 1.92 27.30
C GLU A 333 -12.20 2.22 28.38
N ILE A 334 -12.43 3.30 29.14
CA ILE A 334 -11.58 3.76 30.22
C ILE A 334 -12.29 3.45 31.53
N GLU A 335 -11.68 2.62 32.35
CA GLU A 335 -12.19 2.28 33.66
C GLU A 335 -11.30 2.88 34.75
N ALA A 336 -11.93 3.47 35.76
CA ALA A 336 -11.28 4.02 36.92
C ALA A 336 -11.88 3.41 38.20
N VAL A 337 -11.03 2.88 39.07
CA VAL A 337 -11.40 2.32 40.36
C VAL A 337 -10.71 3.11 41.45
N THR A 338 -11.47 3.51 42.47
CA THR A 338 -10.94 4.19 43.66
C THR A 338 -10.96 3.28 44.87
N PHE A 339 -9.95 3.40 45.70
CA PHE A 339 -9.87 2.74 47.01
C PHE A 339 -9.17 3.67 47.99
N ASP A 340 -9.46 3.50 49.27
CA ASP A 340 -8.90 4.34 50.30
C ASP A 340 -7.40 4.18 50.43
N SER A 341 -6.69 5.32 50.57
CA SER A 341 -5.26 5.31 50.84
C SER A 341 -5.02 4.86 52.32
N ARG A 342 -4.03 3.99 52.52
CA ARG A 342 -3.62 3.56 53.87
C ARG A 342 -3.02 4.69 54.71
N GLU A 343 -2.54 5.74 54.07
CA GLU A 343 -1.90 6.89 54.71
C GLU A 343 -2.68 8.16 54.38
N PRO A 344 -3.17 8.92 55.37
CA PRO A 344 -3.87 10.17 55.13
C PRO A 344 -3.01 11.17 54.34
N GLY A 345 -3.58 11.78 53.33
CA GLY A 345 -2.90 12.78 52.51
C GLY A 345 -1.97 12.24 51.41
N LYS A 346 -1.81 10.93 51.26
CA LYS A 346 -0.98 10.30 50.23
C LYS A 346 -1.81 9.63 49.14
N GLY A 347 -2.78 10.33 48.59
CA GLY A 347 -3.50 9.85 47.39
C GLY A 347 -2.61 9.93 46.16
N ALA A 348 -2.64 8.89 45.32
CA ALA A 348 -1.92 8.84 44.03
C ALA A 348 -2.79 8.26 42.94
N ILE A 349 -2.67 8.80 41.73
CA ILE A 349 -3.29 8.23 40.54
C ILE A 349 -2.26 7.27 39.92
N ARG A 350 -2.68 6.04 39.69
CA ARG A 350 -1.88 5.05 38.97
C ARG A 350 -2.56 4.67 37.67
N MET A 351 -1.77 4.45 36.65
CA MET A 351 -2.22 4.06 35.31
C MET A 351 -1.55 2.76 34.90
N ASN A 352 -2.13 2.08 33.93
CA ASN A 352 -1.51 0.92 33.32
C ASN A 352 -0.20 1.34 32.61
N GLU A 353 0.83 0.53 32.71
CA GLU A 353 2.13 0.79 32.09
C GLU A 353 2.06 0.87 30.58
N THR A 354 1.09 0.19 29.97
CA THR A 354 0.82 0.20 28.53
C THR A 354 0.23 1.51 28.00
N ALA A 355 -0.21 2.44 28.88
CA ALA A 355 -0.74 3.73 28.47
C ALA A 355 0.38 4.59 27.85
N GLY A 356 0.17 5.07 26.62
CA GLY A 356 1.09 5.96 25.93
C GLY A 356 1.26 7.32 26.65
N SER A 357 2.33 8.06 26.34
CA SER A 357 2.64 9.36 26.97
C SER A 357 1.48 10.35 26.89
N MET A 358 0.82 10.46 25.76
CA MET A 358 -0.31 11.36 25.53
C MET A 358 -1.49 11.11 26.48
N VAL A 359 -1.80 9.83 26.77
CA VAL A 359 -2.86 9.46 27.73
C VAL A 359 -2.44 9.83 29.15
N LYS A 360 -1.16 9.62 29.51
CA LYS A 360 -0.61 9.98 30.81
C LYS A 360 -0.68 11.49 31.06
N ASP A 361 -0.29 12.28 30.07
CA ASP A 361 -0.36 13.76 30.14
C ASP A 361 -1.79 14.27 30.21
N SER A 362 -2.70 13.69 29.43
CA SER A 362 -4.13 14.04 29.48
C SER A 362 -4.75 13.78 30.84
N LEU A 363 -4.46 12.62 31.45
CA LEU A 363 -4.94 12.29 32.80
C LEU A 363 -4.30 13.15 33.89
N PHE A 364 -3.02 13.46 33.76
CA PHE A 364 -2.37 14.40 34.66
C PHE A 364 -3.04 15.78 34.64
N ASN A 365 -3.27 16.34 33.44
CA ASN A 365 -3.95 17.63 33.26
C ASN A 365 -5.39 17.59 33.80
N ALA A 366 -6.14 16.52 33.53
CA ALA A 366 -7.49 16.34 34.07
C ALA A 366 -7.48 16.28 35.61
N SER A 367 -6.52 15.59 36.21
CA SER A 367 -6.38 15.47 37.67
C SER A 367 -6.06 16.80 38.34
N VAL A 368 -5.18 17.61 37.71
CA VAL A 368 -4.85 18.97 38.17
C VAL A 368 -6.06 19.89 38.09
N THR A 369 -6.84 19.80 37.00
CA THR A 369 -8.05 20.60 36.82
C THR A 369 -9.11 20.25 37.86
N LEU A 370 -9.36 18.97 38.11
CA LEU A 370 -10.29 18.50 39.13
C LEU A 370 -9.89 18.98 40.54
N ARG A 371 -8.61 18.89 40.90
CA ARG A 371 -8.10 19.36 42.20
C ARG A 371 -8.26 20.87 42.40
N ARG A 372 -8.36 21.66 41.31
CA ARG A 372 -8.63 23.11 41.38
C ARG A 372 -10.12 23.45 41.54
N LEU A 373 -11.00 22.51 41.14
CA LEU A 373 -12.46 22.68 41.19
C LEU A 373 -13.06 22.13 42.49
N CYS A 374 -12.36 21.25 43.19
CA CYS A 374 -12.73 20.71 44.53
C CYS A 374 -11.90 21.34 45.64
#